data_607681bd053be64ddfb5f7f7e98929a7
#
_entry.id   607681bd053be64ddfb5f7f7e98929a7
#
_cell.length_a   1.000
_cell.length_b   1.000
_cell.length_c   1.000
_cell.angle_alpha   90.00
_cell.angle_beta   90.00
_cell.angle_gamma   90.00
#
_symmetry.space_group_name_H-M   'P 1'
#
loop_
_entity.id
_entity.type
_entity.pdbx_description
1 polymer ?
#
loop_
_entity_poly.entity_id
_entity_poly.type
_entity_poly.pdbx_seq_one_letter_code
_entity_poly.pdbx_strand_id
1 'polypeptide(L)'
;MSEIINSFPGYQYVKFGEDNKPHNMYRGTDLGFGGYIISNPGVYGNVALLDIVSLHPHSIIAMNSFGEYTQRFKELLDARVAIKNGDFETARTMLDGKLAPFLEDESQASDLAQALKIAINSVYGLTSAKFDNPFRDNRNVNNIVALRGSLFMRTLQDEVESRGYKIVAIKTDSIKIADASKDIVDFCMEFAKKYSYKFEFESFYDKICQINDADYIARYKSAEYCEDTFGFIPKDNRKHEGQWTATGKQFAVPYVFKTLFSKEPIEFKDLCETFSVKTALYLDMNEKLPDVSKYEAEFEKTENKYKKGKLSDTTFESICGELNDKIAEGHDYHFIGKVGQFTPIKPGKGGGLLMRQQGDKYYAAANSTGYRWLESEMVSAPGNEENIDMSFYRNMTDKMIAEISKYGDFEWFASDDPYIPEQTKPHMPDFMNIPVDSPEEVPFV
;
A
#
# COMPACT_ATOMS: atom_id res chain seq x y z
N MET A 1 16.37 -10.45 -23.37
CA MET A 1 15.29 -11.35 -23.85
C MET A 1 15.71 -12.82 -23.79
N SER A 2 16.88 -13.22 -24.26
CA SER A 2 17.35 -14.61 -24.24
C SER A 2 17.39 -15.20 -22.82
N GLU A 3 17.86 -14.45 -21.81
CA GLU A 3 17.86 -14.90 -20.43
C GLU A 3 16.44 -15.18 -19.92
N ILE A 4 15.48 -14.28 -20.20
CA ILE A 4 14.08 -14.46 -19.78
C ILE A 4 13.47 -15.72 -20.41
N ILE A 5 13.66 -15.92 -21.72
CA ILE A 5 13.13 -17.11 -22.44
C ILE A 5 13.75 -18.40 -21.89
N ASN A 6 15.03 -18.37 -21.59
CA ASN A 6 15.74 -19.54 -21.05
C ASN A 6 15.34 -19.86 -19.61
N SER A 7 15.21 -18.82 -18.76
CA SER A 7 14.85 -18.99 -17.34
C SER A 7 13.37 -19.24 -17.12
N PHE A 8 12.51 -18.77 -18.03
CA PHE A 8 11.05 -18.85 -17.90
C PHE A 8 10.43 -19.41 -19.20
N PRO A 9 10.62 -20.68 -19.51
CA PRO A 9 10.07 -21.29 -20.71
C PRO A 9 8.54 -21.20 -20.71
N GLY A 10 7.98 -20.85 -21.88
CA GLY A 10 6.54 -20.62 -22.03
C GLY A 10 6.08 -19.18 -21.84
N TYR A 11 6.99 -18.25 -21.48
CA TYR A 11 6.68 -16.82 -21.52
C TYR A 11 6.43 -16.34 -22.96
N GLN A 12 5.40 -15.52 -23.14
CA GLN A 12 5.02 -14.93 -24.42
C GLN A 12 4.68 -13.45 -24.26
N TYR A 13 5.29 -12.64 -25.12
CA TYR A 13 4.87 -11.26 -25.31
C TYR A 13 3.86 -11.18 -26.46
N VAL A 14 2.63 -10.82 -26.13
CA VAL A 14 1.53 -10.64 -27.11
C VAL A 14 1.42 -9.15 -27.40
N LYS A 15 1.83 -8.72 -28.59
CA LYS A 15 1.88 -7.30 -28.99
C LYS A 15 0.48 -6.68 -29.09
N PHE A 16 -0.51 -7.45 -29.57
CA PHE A 16 -1.90 -7.04 -29.72
C PHE A 16 -2.78 -8.16 -29.19
N GLY A 17 -3.32 -7.98 -27.98
CA GLY A 17 -4.36 -8.83 -27.42
C GLY A 17 -5.75 -8.54 -28.02
N GLU A 18 -6.77 -9.19 -27.52
CA GLU A 18 -8.17 -8.96 -27.94
C GLU A 18 -8.64 -7.51 -27.65
N ASP A 19 -8.06 -6.87 -26.64
CA ASP A 19 -8.29 -5.46 -26.26
C ASP A 19 -7.40 -4.46 -27.02
N ASN A 20 -6.63 -4.90 -28.02
CA ASN A 20 -5.64 -4.13 -28.77
C ASN A 20 -4.48 -3.56 -27.92
N LYS A 21 -4.19 -4.17 -26.75
CA LYS A 21 -3.07 -3.79 -25.88
C LYS A 21 -2.01 -4.89 -25.82
N PRO A 22 -0.77 -4.53 -25.46
CA PRO A 22 0.26 -5.53 -25.25
C PRO A 22 0.08 -6.25 -23.89
N HIS A 23 0.40 -7.56 -23.86
CA HIS A 23 0.30 -8.43 -22.70
C HIS A 23 1.57 -9.25 -22.50
N ASN A 24 1.91 -9.52 -21.25
CA ASN A 24 2.99 -10.42 -20.84
C ASN A 24 2.40 -11.72 -20.30
N MET A 25 2.15 -12.67 -21.19
CA MET A 25 1.49 -13.93 -20.85
C MET A 25 2.47 -14.97 -20.35
N TYR A 26 2.17 -15.56 -19.19
CA TYR A 26 2.96 -16.65 -18.62
C TYR A 26 2.07 -17.60 -17.82
N ARG A 27 2.12 -18.91 -18.16
CA ARG A 27 1.31 -19.94 -17.49
C ARG A 27 -0.17 -19.56 -17.34
N GLY A 28 -0.75 -19.02 -18.42
CA GLY A 28 -2.16 -18.61 -18.46
C GLY A 28 -2.51 -17.31 -17.74
N THR A 29 -1.52 -16.61 -17.18
CA THR A 29 -1.72 -15.36 -16.46
C THR A 29 -1.11 -14.20 -17.23
N ASP A 30 -1.79 -13.06 -17.33
CA ASP A 30 -1.19 -11.80 -17.75
C ASP A 30 -0.50 -11.14 -16.56
N LEU A 31 0.81 -11.03 -16.65
CA LEU A 31 1.64 -10.43 -15.59
C LEU A 31 1.68 -8.90 -15.65
N GLY A 32 1.11 -8.30 -16.69
CA GLY A 32 1.17 -6.85 -16.89
C GLY A 32 2.61 -6.33 -17.13
N PHE A 33 2.85 -5.08 -16.76
CA PHE A 33 4.13 -4.38 -16.95
C PHE A 33 4.76 -3.88 -15.64
N GLY A 34 4.21 -4.29 -14.51
CA GLY A 34 4.67 -3.93 -13.17
C GLY A 34 5.17 -5.13 -12.38
N GLY A 35 5.16 -5.01 -11.06
CA GLY A 35 5.35 -6.13 -10.16
C GLY A 35 4.14 -7.06 -10.15
N TYR A 36 4.37 -8.36 -9.95
CA TYR A 36 3.29 -9.32 -9.81
C TYR A 36 2.60 -9.14 -8.44
N ILE A 37 1.27 -9.03 -8.47
CA ILE A 37 0.46 -8.80 -7.27
C ILE A 37 -0.70 -9.77 -7.28
N ILE A 38 -0.86 -10.51 -6.18
CA ILE A 38 -2.05 -11.27 -5.86
C ILE A 38 -2.38 -11.08 -4.38
N SER A 39 -3.65 -11.16 -4.04
CA SER A 39 -4.12 -11.12 -2.67
C SER A 39 -5.29 -12.07 -2.52
N ASN A 40 -5.25 -12.88 -1.47
CA ASN A 40 -6.33 -13.76 -1.06
C ASN A 40 -6.87 -13.24 0.27
N PRO A 41 -7.94 -12.42 0.26
CA PRO A 41 -8.50 -11.88 1.50
C PRO A 41 -8.93 -12.98 2.45
N GLY A 42 -8.68 -12.77 3.75
CA GLY A 42 -9.00 -13.77 4.78
C GLY A 42 -8.18 -13.60 6.04
N VAL A 43 -8.52 -14.39 7.06
CA VAL A 43 -7.72 -14.54 8.28
C VAL A 43 -6.87 -15.80 8.17
N TYR A 44 -5.59 -15.67 8.45
CA TYR A 44 -4.61 -16.75 8.36
C TYR A 44 -3.71 -16.76 9.60
N GLY A 45 -3.11 -17.90 9.88
CA GLY A 45 -2.15 -18.05 10.95
C GLY A 45 -0.82 -18.61 10.51
N ASN A 46 0.16 -18.49 11.40
CA ASN A 46 1.52 -18.98 11.19
C ASN A 46 2.07 -18.58 9.83
N VAL A 47 2.00 -17.28 9.52
CA VAL A 47 2.30 -16.75 8.18
C VAL A 47 3.73 -16.28 8.09
N ALA A 48 4.52 -16.90 7.19
CA ALA A 48 5.86 -16.45 6.84
C ALA A 48 5.79 -15.32 5.80
N LEU A 49 6.48 -14.21 6.05
CA LEU A 49 6.77 -13.16 5.08
C LEU A 49 8.21 -13.27 4.62
N LEU A 50 8.40 -13.60 3.35
CA LEU A 50 9.68 -13.64 2.69
C LEU A 50 9.78 -12.49 1.69
N ASP A 51 10.86 -11.71 1.74
CA ASP A 51 11.10 -10.54 0.89
C ASP A 51 12.38 -10.73 0.07
N ILE A 52 12.34 -10.40 -1.24
CA ILE A 52 13.51 -10.52 -2.10
C ILE A 52 14.44 -9.33 -1.88
N VAL A 53 15.64 -9.61 -1.43
CA VAL A 53 16.69 -8.60 -1.28
C VAL A 53 17.00 -7.96 -2.63
N SER A 54 16.61 -6.70 -2.81
CA SER A 54 16.96 -5.90 -4.00
C SER A 54 16.53 -6.56 -5.34
N LEU A 55 15.24 -6.87 -5.52
CA LEU A 55 14.70 -7.57 -6.70
C LEU A 55 15.16 -6.98 -8.03
N HIS A 56 14.97 -5.68 -8.25
CA HIS A 56 15.32 -5.03 -9.53
C HIS A 56 16.83 -5.01 -9.81
N PRO A 57 17.71 -4.65 -8.86
CA PRO A 57 19.15 -4.79 -9.02
C PRO A 57 19.62 -6.21 -9.41
N HIS A 58 19.09 -7.23 -8.73
CA HIS A 58 19.44 -8.62 -9.07
C HIS A 58 18.90 -9.03 -10.45
N SER A 59 17.72 -8.54 -10.86
CA SER A 59 17.20 -8.74 -12.22
C SER A 59 18.12 -8.11 -13.27
N ILE A 60 18.62 -6.89 -13.05
CA ILE A 60 19.58 -6.20 -13.92
C ILE A 60 20.86 -7.00 -14.06
N ILE A 61 21.38 -7.50 -12.94
CA ILE A 61 22.63 -8.31 -12.91
C ILE A 61 22.44 -9.63 -13.65
N ALA A 62 21.37 -10.37 -13.35
CA ALA A 62 21.08 -11.67 -13.98
C ALA A 62 20.91 -11.58 -15.51
N MET A 63 20.30 -10.50 -15.98
CA MET A 63 20.13 -10.24 -17.42
C MET A 63 21.37 -9.65 -18.10
N ASN A 64 22.45 -9.37 -17.35
CA ASN A 64 23.62 -8.66 -17.83
C ASN A 64 23.25 -7.38 -18.58
N SER A 65 22.39 -6.54 -18.00
CA SER A 65 21.81 -5.39 -18.68
C SER A 65 22.81 -4.31 -19.03
N PHE A 66 23.92 -4.22 -18.31
CA PHE A 66 24.96 -3.21 -18.54
C PHE A 66 26.24 -3.79 -19.23
N GLY A 67 26.18 -5.04 -19.73
CA GLY A 67 27.32 -5.66 -20.40
C GLY A 67 28.55 -5.70 -19.49
N GLU A 68 29.66 -5.12 -19.94
CA GLU A 68 30.93 -5.06 -19.19
C GLU A 68 30.82 -4.29 -17.85
N TYR A 69 29.86 -3.36 -17.70
CA TYR A 69 29.65 -2.59 -16.48
C TYR A 69 28.76 -3.32 -15.45
N THR A 70 28.16 -4.46 -15.79
CA THR A 70 27.28 -5.20 -14.87
C THR A 70 28.02 -5.65 -13.62
N GLN A 71 29.30 -6.07 -13.77
CA GLN A 71 30.11 -6.48 -12.63
C GLN A 71 30.37 -5.31 -11.66
N ARG A 72 30.59 -4.11 -12.20
CA ARG A 72 30.77 -2.90 -11.38
C ARG A 72 29.50 -2.49 -10.64
N PHE A 73 28.35 -2.65 -11.29
CA PHE A 73 27.05 -2.44 -10.65
C PHE A 73 26.78 -3.46 -9.53
N LYS A 74 27.16 -4.72 -9.75
CA LYS A 74 27.10 -5.75 -8.71
C LYS A 74 27.98 -5.40 -7.50
N GLU A 75 29.18 -4.93 -7.73
CA GLU A 75 30.11 -4.51 -6.68
C GLU A 75 29.54 -3.35 -5.82
N LEU A 76 28.81 -2.40 -6.44
CA LEU A 76 28.06 -1.36 -5.72
C LEU A 76 26.99 -1.94 -4.80
N LEU A 77 26.25 -2.93 -5.28
CA LEU A 77 25.23 -3.62 -4.49
C LEU A 77 25.84 -4.39 -3.32
N ASP A 78 26.91 -5.14 -3.59
CA ASP A 78 27.62 -5.93 -2.59
C ASP A 78 28.22 -5.04 -1.50
N ALA A 79 28.82 -3.90 -1.90
CA ALA A 79 29.36 -2.91 -0.97
C ALA A 79 28.27 -2.33 -0.02
N ARG A 80 27.11 -1.98 -0.58
CA ARG A 80 25.97 -1.55 0.24
C ARG A 80 25.53 -2.62 1.24
N VAL A 81 25.49 -3.89 0.81
CA VAL A 81 25.12 -5.01 1.68
C VAL A 81 26.14 -5.20 2.80
N ALA A 82 27.44 -5.14 2.48
CA ALA A 82 28.51 -5.22 3.46
C ALA A 82 28.40 -4.11 4.52
N ILE A 83 28.20 -2.86 4.10
CA ILE A 83 28.02 -1.71 5.00
C ILE A 83 26.79 -1.91 5.90
N LYS A 84 25.65 -2.31 5.34
CA LYS A 84 24.41 -2.58 6.10
C LYS A 84 24.60 -3.65 7.17
N ASN A 85 25.47 -4.61 6.93
CA ASN A 85 25.76 -5.72 7.84
C ASN A 85 26.91 -5.41 8.83
N GLY A 86 27.49 -4.20 8.78
CA GLY A 86 28.61 -3.81 9.62
C GLY A 86 29.97 -4.37 9.18
N ASP A 87 30.04 -5.01 8.02
CA ASP A 87 31.28 -5.51 7.44
C ASP A 87 32.03 -4.38 6.70
N PHE A 88 32.54 -3.44 7.51
CA PHE A 88 33.26 -2.29 6.98
C PHE A 88 34.63 -2.65 6.40
N GLU A 89 35.27 -3.72 6.88
CA GLU A 89 36.56 -4.15 6.35
C GLU A 89 36.42 -4.58 4.88
N THR A 90 35.47 -5.44 4.58
CA THR A 90 35.17 -5.83 3.20
C THR A 90 34.76 -4.63 2.36
N ALA A 91 33.86 -3.76 2.87
CA ALA A 91 33.36 -2.59 2.14
C ALA A 91 34.47 -1.60 1.77
N ARG A 92 35.48 -1.42 2.62
CA ARG A 92 36.66 -0.53 2.36
C ARG A 92 37.50 -0.98 1.16
N THR A 93 37.50 -2.25 0.85
CA THR A 93 38.29 -2.79 -0.28
C THR A 93 37.52 -2.73 -1.60
N MET A 94 36.23 -2.64 -1.56
CA MET A 94 35.38 -2.61 -2.74
C MET A 94 35.48 -1.29 -3.52
N LEU A 95 35.10 -1.31 -4.78
CA LEU A 95 35.11 -0.15 -5.68
C LEU A 95 36.48 0.55 -5.73
N ASP A 96 37.55 -0.23 -5.77
CA ASP A 96 38.96 0.25 -5.76
C ASP A 96 39.30 1.07 -4.49
N GLY A 97 38.68 0.76 -3.36
CA GLY A 97 38.88 1.46 -2.11
C GLY A 97 38.26 2.86 -2.01
N LYS A 98 37.44 3.26 -2.97
CA LYS A 98 36.82 4.61 -3.01
C LYS A 98 35.84 4.88 -1.88
N LEU A 99 35.33 3.85 -1.22
CA LEU A 99 34.40 3.99 -0.10
C LEU A 99 35.09 4.17 1.26
N ALA A 100 36.39 3.83 1.35
CA ALA A 100 37.13 3.83 2.62
C ALA A 100 37.03 5.14 3.42
N PRO A 101 37.12 6.36 2.82
CA PRO A 101 37.04 7.61 3.57
C PRO A 101 35.67 7.85 4.25
N PHE A 102 34.60 7.20 3.79
CA PHE A 102 33.24 7.34 4.31
C PHE A 102 32.87 6.26 5.32
N LEU A 103 33.81 5.39 5.69
CA LEU A 103 33.61 4.24 6.58
C LEU A 103 34.45 4.35 7.86
N GLU A 104 34.90 5.57 8.20
CA GLU A 104 35.66 5.85 9.42
C GLU A 104 34.74 6.03 10.63
N ASP A 105 33.52 6.51 10.41
CA ASP A 105 32.50 6.78 11.41
C ASP A 105 31.21 6.01 11.06
N GLU A 106 30.57 5.43 12.07
CA GLU A 106 29.35 4.64 11.94
C GLU A 106 28.17 5.44 11.38
N SER A 107 28.06 6.72 11.74
CA SER A 107 27.02 7.62 11.19
C SER A 107 27.25 7.85 9.69
N GLN A 108 28.48 8.14 9.27
CA GLN A 108 28.83 8.32 7.86
C GLN A 108 28.61 7.03 7.06
N ALA A 109 28.92 5.88 7.64
CA ALA A 109 28.67 4.58 7.02
C ALA A 109 27.16 4.35 6.77
N SER A 110 26.30 4.72 7.72
CA SER A 110 24.84 4.66 7.56
C SER A 110 24.35 5.57 6.43
N ASP A 111 24.83 6.80 6.38
CA ASP A 111 24.48 7.76 5.32
C ASP A 111 24.96 7.28 3.95
N LEU A 112 26.16 6.71 3.87
CA LEU A 112 26.70 6.11 2.65
C LEU A 112 25.82 4.92 2.19
N ALA A 113 25.42 4.03 3.09
CA ALA A 113 24.54 2.91 2.76
C ALA A 113 23.18 3.40 2.22
N GLN A 114 22.65 4.49 2.76
CA GLN A 114 21.41 5.11 2.27
C GLN A 114 21.62 5.78 0.91
N ALA A 115 22.72 6.49 0.69
CA ALA A 115 23.05 7.10 -0.60
C ALA A 115 23.22 6.02 -1.69
N LEU A 116 23.91 4.93 -1.39
CA LEU A 116 24.06 3.79 -2.29
C LEU A 116 22.70 3.14 -2.61
N LYS A 117 21.80 3.01 -1.62
CA LYS A 117 20.44 2.50 -1.84
C LYS A 117 19.67 3.36 -2.83
N ILE A 118 19.74 4.68 -2.67
CA ILE A 118 19.06 5.63 -3.56
C ILE A 118 19.65 5.53 -4.97
N ALA A 119 20.98 5.53 -5.09
CA ALA A 119 21.65 5.43 -6.38
C ALA A 119 21.30 4.14 -7.12
N ILE A 120 21.41 2.98 -6.45
CA ILE A 120 21.11 1.66 -7.01
C ILE A 120 19.64 1.55 -7.47
N ASN A 121 18.69 2.06 -6.65
CA ASN A 121 17.28 2.03 -7.01
C ASN A 121 16.95 3.01 -8.15
N SER A 122 17.63 4.16 -8.20
CA SER A 122 17.47 5.13 -9.29
C SER A 122 17.88 4.57 -10.64
N VAL A 123 18.89 3.71 -10.68
CA VAL A 123 19.35 3.03 -11.91
C VAL A 123 18.21 2.25 -12.55
N TYR A 124 17.40 1.52 -11.78
CA TYR A 124 16.22 0.84 -12.33
C TYR A 124 15.28 1.80 -13.06
N GLY A 125 14.93 2.94 -12.45
CA GLY A 125 14.09 3.95 -13.08
C GLY A 125 14.72 4.54 -14.37
N LEU A 126 16.05 4.71 -14.35
CA LEU A 126 16.79 5.23 -15.51
C LEU A 126 16.82 4.23 -16.68
N THR A 127 16.80 2.92 -16.44
CA THR A 127 16.78 1.91 -17.51
C THR A 127 15.55 2.04 -18.41
N SER A 128 14.41 2.48 -17.88
CA SER A 128 13.13 2.63 -18.59
C SER A 128 12.76 4.08 -18.90
N ALA A 129 13.58 5.04 -18.50
CA ALA A 129 13.29 6.47 -18.70
C ALA A 129 13.15 6.83 -20.19
N LYS A 130 12.22 7.73 -20.50
CA LYS A 130 11.96 8.19 -21.86
C LYS A 130 13.01 9.19 -22.37
N PHE A 131 13.73 9.85 -21.47
CA PHE A 131 14.83 10.75 -21.81
C PHE A 131 16.14 10.00 -21.96
N ASP A 132 17.07 10.56 -22.72
CA ASP A 132 18.36 9.98 -22.99
C ASP A 132 19.26 10.02 -21.75
N ASN A 133 19.85 8.88 -21.38
CA ASN A 133 20.74 8.74 -20.23
C ASN A 133 21.65 7.51 -20.39
N PRO A 134 22.82 7.44 -19.70
CA PRO A 134 23.77 6.34 -19.83
C PRO A 134 23.25 4.96 -19.44
N PHE A 135 22.21 4.88 -18.63
CA PHE A 135 21.64 3.64 -18.12
C PHE A 135 20.44 3.16 -18.92
N ARG A 136 20.01 3.92 -19.93
CA ARG A 136 18.88 3.55 -20.77
C ARG A 136 19.16 2.25 -21.51
N ASP A 137 18.29 1.27 -21.29
CA ASP A 137 18.35 -0.01 -21.99
C ASP A 137 17.17 -0.16 -22.94
N ASN A 138 17.45 -0.17 -24.24
CA ASN A 138 16.42 -0.34 -25.27
C ASN A 138 15.67 -1.68 -25.13
N ARG A 139 16.23 -2.66 -24.44
CA ARG A 139 15.58 -3.94 -24.11
C ARG A 139 14.50 -3.75 -23.04
N ASN A 140 14.58 -2.68 -22.23
CA ASN A 140 13.62 -2.38 -21.16
C ASN A 140 12.41 -1.59 -21.63
N VAL A 141 12.10 -1.60 -22.91
CA VAL A 141 10.93 -0.90 -23.51
C VAL A 141 9.63 -1.34 -22.86
N ASN A 142 9.55 -2.61 -22.44
CA ASN A 142 8.38 -3.22 -21.80
C ASN A 142 8.61 -3.50 -20.31
N ASN A 143 9.46 -2.73 -19.64
CA ASN A 143 9.80 -2.90 -18.23
C ASN A 143 10.32 -4.32 -17.90
N ILE A 144 11.21 -4.83 -18.72
CA ILE A 144 11.71 -6.22 -18.65
C ILE A 144 12.37 -6.56 -17.31
N VAL A 145 12.89 -5.56 -16.60
CA VAL A 145 13.49 -5.72 -15.26
C VAL A 145 12.44 -6.12 -14.24
N ALA A 146 11.31 -5.42 -14.21
CA ALA A 146 10.18 -5.78 -13.34
C ALA A 146 9.53 -7.09 -13.80
N LEU A 147 9.38 -7.29 -15.11
CA LEU A 147 8.84 -8.51 -15.69
C LEU A 147 9.59 -9.76 -15.23
N ARG A 148 10.94 -9.71 -15.17
CA ARG A 148 11.73 -10.85 -14.69
C ARG A 148 11.34 -11.23 -13.25
N GLY A 149 11.16 -10.24 -12.37
CA GLY A 149 10.66 -10.45 -11.02
C GLY A 149 9.26 -11.06 -11.00
N SER A 150 8.36 -10.55 -11.83
CA SER A 150 6.98 -11.06 -11.94
C SER A 150 6.93 -12.51 -12.44
N LEU A 151 7.75 -12.87 -13.41
CA LEU A 151 7.90 -14.25 -13.89
C LEU A 151 8.41 -15.19 -12.80
N PHE A 152 9.42 -14.75 -12.03
CA PHE A 152 9.91 -15.51 -10.89
C PHE A 152 8.84 -15.72 -9.83
N MET A 153 8.16 -14.64 -9.40
CA MET A 153 7.13 -14.74 -8.37
C MET A 153 5.94 -15.60 -8.80
N ARG A 154 5.55 -15.54 -10.08
CA ARG A 154 4.50 -16.43 -10.63
C ARG A 154 4.96 -17.90 -10.66
N THR A 155 6.24 -18.14 -10.97
CA THR A 155 6.82 -19.49 -10.92
C THR A 155 6.87 -20.02 -9.49
N LEU A 156 7.29 -19.17 -8.55
CA LEU A 156 7.34 -19.53 -7.12
C LEU A 156 5.96 -19.84 -6.57
N GLN A 157 4.93 -19.08 -6.99
CA GLN A 157 3.55 -19.34 -6.61
C GLN A 157 3.15 -20.78 -6.92
N ASP A 158 3.32 -21.22 -8.17
CA ASP A 158 2.96 -22.58 -8.57
C ASP A 158 3.71 -23.65 -7.76
N GLU A 159 4.98 -23.40 -7.48
CA GLU A 159 5.81 -24.31 -6.69
C GLU A 159 5.37 -24.41 -5.22
N VAL A 160 4.97 -23.29 -4.62
CA VAL A 160 4.46 -23.25 -3.23
C VAL A 160 3.08 -23.92 -3.16
N GLU A 161 2.17 -23.58 -4.09
CA GLU A 161 0.83 -24.15 -4.14
C GLU A 161 0.86 -25.65 -4.44
N SER A 162 1.76 -26.14 -5.32
CA SER A 162 1.93 -27.56 -5.62
C SER A 162 2.37 -28.40 -4.41
N ARG A 163 2.98 -27.76 -3.41
CA ARG A 163 3.38 -28.37 -2.13
C ARG A 163 2.28 -28.33 -1.08
N GLY A 164 1.08 -27.85 -1.45
CA GLY A 164 -0.10 -27.80 -0.58
C GLY A 164 -0.17 -26.57 0.33
N TYR A 165 0.72 -25.59 0.16
CA TYR A 165 0.68 -24.36 0.95
C TYR A 165 -0.22 -23.32 0.30
N LYS A 166 -0.87 -22.51 1.14
CA LYS A 166 -1.74 -21.42 0.70
C LYS A 166 -0.97 -20.10 0.72
N ILE A 167 -1.04 -19.37 -0.37
CA ILE A 167 -0.47 -18.03 -0.46
C ILE A 167 -1.51 -17.03 0.04
N VAL A 168 -1.12 -16.19 1.00
CA VAL A 168 -1.92 -15.08 1.51
C VAL A 168 -1.85 -13.90 0.57
N ALA A 169 -0.64 -13.52 0.16
CA ALA A 169 -0.41 -12.46 -0.80
C ALA A 169 0.97 -12.56 -1.44
N ILE A 170 1.09 -12.07 -2.67
CA ILE A 170 2.34 -11.71 -3.32
C ILE A 170 2.27 -10.24 -3.67
N LYS A 171 3.32 -9.48 -3.37
CA LYS A 171 3.39 -8.07 -3.72
C LYS A 171 4.79 -7.72 -4.21
N THR A 172 4.97 -7.74 -5.52
CA THR A 172 6.19 -7.43 -6.25
C THR A 172 7.39 -8.31 -5.89
N ASP A 173 7.96 -8.15 -4.72
CA ASP A 173 9.18 -8.78 -4.20
C ASP A 173 8.95 -9.60 -2.92
N SER A 174 7.74 -9.58 -2.38
CA SER A 174 7.41 -10.30 -1.16
C SER A 174 6.32 -11.36 -1.38
N ILE A 175 6.40 -12.44 -0.60
CA ILE A 175 5.41 -13.51 -0.54
C ILE A 175 5.03 -13.79 0.91
N LYS A 176 3.73 -13.93 1.18
CA LYS A 176 3.18 -14.36 2.45
C LYS A 176 2.56 -15.75 2.30
N ILE A 177 3.03 -16.70 3.11
CA ILE A 177 2.65 -18.12 3.04
C ILE A 177 2.00 -18.50 4.37
N ALA A 178 0.74 -18.97 4.33
CA ALA A 178 0.01 -19.44 5.50
C ALA A 178 0.49 -20.81 5.97
N ASP A 179 0.39 -21.07 7.29
CA ASP A 179 0.79 -22.30 7.94
C ASP A 179 2.20 -22.77 7.54
N ALA A 180 3.10 -21.80 7.41
CA ALA A 180 4.42 -22.01 6.87
C ALA A 180 5.29 -22.81 7.84
N SER A 181 5.79 -23.97 7.37
CA SER A 181 6.79 -24.78 8.03
C SER A 181 8.21 -24.34 7.67
N LYS A 182 9.19 -24.86 8.41
CA LYS A 182 10.60 -24.69 8.06
C LYS A 182 10.90 -25.19 6.64
N ASP A 183 10.30 -26.30 6.24
CA ASP A 183 10.59 -26.92 4.92
C ASP A 183 10.18 -26.01 3.76
N ILE A 184 9.03 -25.33 3.84
CA ILE A 184 8.61 -24.41 2.76
C ILE A 184 9.45 -23.13 2.75
N VAL A 185 9.86 -22.62 3.93
CA VAL A 185 10.75 -21.47 4.03
C VAL A 185 12.11 -21.80 3.41
N ASP A 186 12.73 -22.91 3.81
CA ASP A 186 14.00 -23.37 3.27
C ASP A 186 13.91 -23.63 1.75
N PHE A 187 12.82 -24.24 1.30
CA PHE A 187 12.54 -24.42 -0.13
C PHE A 187 12.54 -23.08 -0.87
N CYS A 188 11.80 -22.09 -0.41
CA CYS A 188 11.73 -20.78 -1.06
C CYS A 188 13.11 -20.10 -1.12
N MET A 189 13.88 -20.19 -0.03
CA MET A 189 15.24 -19.65 0.06
C MET A 189 16.16 -20.28 -1.00
N GLU A 190 16.14 -21.60 -1.14
CA GLU A 190 16.97 -22.32 -2.11
C GLU A 190 16.45 -22.15 -3.55
N PHE A 191 15.13 -22.10 -3.73
CA PHE A 191 14.53 -21.92 -5.04
C PHE A 191 14.89 -20.57 -5.65
N ALA A 192 14.91 -19.50 -4.84
CA ALA A 192 15.30 -18.16 -5.29
C ALA A 192 16.72 -18.11 -5.86
N LYS A 193 17.66 -18.85 -5.27
CA LYS A 193 19.08 -18.90 -5.71
C LYS A 193 19.22 -19.39 -7.15
N LYS A 194 18.34 -20.29 -7.62
CA LYS A 194 18.35 -20.81 -9.01
C LYS A 194 18.09 -19.69 -10.03
N TYR A 195 17.43 -18.63 -9.61
CA TYR A 195 17.10 -17.46 -10.42
C TYR A 195 17.95 -16.23 -10.08
N SER A 196 19.05 -16.42 -9.34
CA SER A 196 19.94 -15.34 -8.88
C SER A 196 19.26 -14.34 -7.94
N TYR A 197 18.23 -14.78 -7.19
CA TYR A 197 17.60 -14.03 -6.12
C TYR A 197 17.98 -14.58 -4.75
N LYS A 198 17.74 -13.76 -3.73
CA LYS A 198 17.90 -14.13 -2.33
C LYS A 198 16.71 -13.59 -1.55
N PHE A 199 16.02 -14.47 -0.82
CA PHE A 199 15.02 -14.04 0.15
C PHE A 199 15.67 -13.67 1.49
N GLU A 200 15.12 -12.66 2.14
CA GLU A 200 15.21 -12.38 3.57
C GLU A 200 13.92 -12.90 4.21
N PHE A 201 14.02 -13.66 5.31
CA PHE A 201 12.87 -14.01 6.13
C PHE A 201 12.61 -12.80 7.04
N GLU A 202 11.70 -11.94 6.62
CA GLU A 202 11.51 -10.65 7.25
C GLU A 202 10.67 -10.77 8.52
N SER A 203 9.54 -11.50 8.46
CA SER A 203 8.59 -11.59 9.55
C SER A 203 7.89 -12.94 9.58
N PHE A 204 7.49 -13.37 10.79
CA PHE A 204 6.58 -14.47 11.00
C PHE A 204 5.41 -14.02 11.87
N TYR A 205 4.20 -14.13 11.33
CA TYR A 205 2.99 -13.66 11.99
C TYR A 205 2.24 -14.81 12.65
N ASP A 206 1.77 -14.58 13.89
CA ASP A 206 0.85 -15.48 14.58
C ASP A 206 -0.51 -15.49 13.88
N LYS A 207 -1.07 -14.29 13.68
CA LYS A 207 -2.33 -14.05 12.98
C LYS A 207 -2.20 -12.90 12.00
N ILE A 208 -2.85 -12.99 10.84
CA ILE A 208 -2.97 -11.92 9.87
C ILE A 208 -4.37 -11.90 9.28
N CYS A 209 -4.97 -10.72 9.16
CA CYS A 209 -6.13 -10.50 8.32
C CYS A 209 -5.69 -9.72 7.09
N GLN A 210 -5.69 -10.37 5.93
CA GLN A 210 -5.46 -9.76 4.64
C GLN A 210 -6.80 -9.27 4.09
N ILE A 211 -6.95 -7.97 3.87
CA ILE A 211 -8.20 -7.37 3.36
C ILE A 211 -8.15 -7.25 1.84
N ASN A 212 -7.04 -6.76 1.30
CA ASN A 212 -6.81 -6.59 -0.13
C ASN A 212 -5.29 -6.55 -0.40
N ASP A 213 -4.87 -6.19 -1.60
CA ASP A 213 -3.46 -6.11 -2.01
C ASP A 213 -2.65 -4.99 -1.31
N ALA A 214 -3.30 -4.05 -0.64
CA ALA A 214 -2.67 -2.94 0.07
C ALA A 214 -2.84 -3.02 1.59
N ASP A 215 -3.97 -3.51 2.07
CA ASP A 215 -4.39 -3.39 3.46
C ASP A 215 -4.37 -4.75 4.18
N TYR A 216 -3.63 -4.83 5.27
CA TYR A 216 -3.66 -5.94 6.21
C TYR A 216 -3.35 -5.49 7.63
N ILE A 217 -3.74 -6.31 8.60
CA ILE A 217 -3.36 -6.22 10.01
C ILE A 217 -2.80 -7.58 10.45
N ALA A 218 -1.68 -7.58 11.17
CA ALA A 218 -1.02 -8.80 11.61
C ALA A 218 -0.41 -8.65 13.01
N ARG A 219 -0.29 -9.78 13.72
CA ARG A 219 0.41 -9.89 15.01
C ARG A 219 1.65 -10.74 14.84
N TYR A 220 2.80 -10.25 15.30
CA TYR A 220 4.04 -11.00 15.25
C TYR A 220 4.01 -12.20 16.20
N LYS A 221 4.52 -13.34 15.75
CA LYS A 221 4.76 -14.53 16.59
C LYS A 221 5.92 -14.26 17.54
N SER A 222 5.96 -15.01 18.65
CA SER A 222 7.06 -14.93 19.60
C SER A 222 8.42 -15.30 18.99
N ALA A 223 9.47 -14.66 19.48
CA ALA A 223 10.84 -14.93 19.08
C ALA A 223 11.25 -16.37 19.41
N GLU A 224 10.87 -16.87 20.60
CA GLU A 224 11.10 -18.24 21.02
C GLU A 224 10.51 -19.26 20.05
N TYR A 225 9.25 -19.09 19.65
CA TYR A 225 8.64 -19.98 18.66
C TYR A 225 9.40 -19.99 17.33
N CYS A 226 9.83 -18.80 16.88
CA CYS A 226 10.60 -18.70 15.62
C CYS A 226 11.95 -19.42 15.72
N GLU A 227 12.67 -19.27 16.84
CA GLU A 227 13.95 -19.92 17.06
C GLU A 227 13.80 -21.44 17.13
N ASP A 228 12.82 -21.93 17.87
CA ASP A 228 12.54 -23.37 17.99
C ASP A 228 12.13 -24.00 16.66
N THR A 229 11.32 -23.28 15.88
CA THR A 229 10.78 -23.81 14.61
C THR A 229 11.77 -23.72 13.46
N PHE A 230 12.45 -22.56 13.31
CA PHE A 230 13.28 -22.26 12.13
C PHE A 230 14.79 -22.33 12.41
N GLY A 231 15.19 -22.30 13.70
CA GLY A 231 16.59 -22.22 14.11
C GLY A 231 17.17 -20.81 14.08
N PHE A 232 16.32 -19.79 13.89
CA PHE A 232 16.67 -18.37 13.95
C PHE A 232 15.43 -17.50 14.10
N ILE A 233 15.62 -16.26 14.55
CA ILE A 233 14.54 -15.30 14.74
C ILE A 233 14.51 -14.35 13.54
N PRO A 234 13.37 -14.23 12.79
CA PRO A 234 13.21 -13.22 11.74
C PRO A 234 13.43 -11.81 12.28
N LYS A 235 13.91 -10.93 11.42
CA LYS A 235 14.37 -9.59 11.80
C LYS A 235 13.33 -8.78 12.58
N ASP A 236 12.08 -8.79 12.12
CA ASP A 236 11.03 -8.00 12.75
C ASP A 236 10.51 -8.67 14.03
N ASN A 237 10.45 -10.01 14.09
CA ASN A 237 10.05 -10.72 15.29
C ASN A 237 10.99 -10.47 16.46
N ARG A 238 12.29 -10.27 16.20
CA ARG A 238 13.27 -9.89 17.25
C ARG A 238 12.96 -8.55 17.90
N LYS A 239 12.34 -7.63 17.16
CA LYS A 239 12.06 -6.26 17.61
C LYS A 239 10.63 -6.07 18.11
N HIS A 240 9.69 -6.83 17.57
CA HIS A 240 8.25 -6.57 17.66
C HIS A 240 7.46 -7.79 18.12
N GLU A 241 8.10 -8.71 18.84
CA GLU A 241 7.47 -9.91 19.39
C GLU A 241 6.11 -9.61 20.06
N GLY A 242 5.08 -10.34 19.65
CA GLY A 242 3.72 -10.20 20.17
C GLY A 242 3.01 -8.90 19.85
N GLN A 243 3.67 -7.95 19.19
CA GLN A 243 3.07 -6.67 18.81
C GLN A 243 2.26 -6.80 17.51
N TRP A 244 1.37 -5.84 17.33
CA TRP A 244 0.60 -5.69 16.11
C TRP A 244 1.31 -4.79 15.10
N THR A 245 1.12 -5.07 13.82
CA THR A 245 1.55 -4.23 12.70
C THR A 245 0.43 -4.14 11.67
N ALA A 246 0.37 -3.02 10.97
CA ALA A 246 -0.67 -2.79 9.98
C ALA A 246 -0.14 -2.04 8.76
N THR A 247 -0.74 -2.29 7.60
CA THR A 247 -0.58 -1.46 6.41
C THR A 247 -1.94 -0.99 5.90
N GLY A 248 -1.93 0.11 5.15
CA GLY A 248 -3.14 0.74 4.65
C GLY A 248 -3.67 1.84 5.56
N LYS A 249 -4.28 2.85 4.93
CA LYS A 249 -4.73 4.06 5.66
C LYS A 249 -5.71 3.76 6.79
N GLN A 250 -6.57 2.77 6.60
CA GLN A 250 -7.64 2.45 7.53
C GLN A 250 -7.11 1.84 8.83
N PHE A 251 -6.08 0.99 8.76
CA PHE A 251 -5.46 0.35 9.92
C PHE A 251 -4.37 1.21 10.56
N ALA A 252 -3.74 2.08 9.78
CA ALA A 252 -2.63 2.92 10.23
C ALA A 252 -3.09 4.21 10.95
N VAL A 253 -4.40 4.47 11.09
CA VAL A 253 -4.91 5.56 11.92
C VAL A 253 -4.59 5.24 13.38
N PRO A 254 -3.78 6.06 14.07
CA PRO A 254 -3.27 5.69 15.40
C PRO A 254 -4.38 5.39 16.40
N TYR A 255 -5.46 6.17 16.41
CA TYR A 255 -6.60 5.92 17.27
C TYR A 255 -7.22 4.53 17.04
N VAL A 256 -7.49 4.16 15.80
CA VAL A 256 -8.09 2.86 15.44
C VAL A 256 -7.15 1.72 15.83
N PHE A 257 -5.89 1.83 15.48
CA PHE A 257 -4.87 0.83 15.76
C PHE A 257 -4.71 0.60 17.28
N LYS A 258 -4.57 1.68 18.04
CA LYS A 258 -4.43 1.60 19.51
C LYS A 258 -5.70 1.07 20.16
N THR A 259 -6.87 1.54 19.74
CA THR A 259 -8.15 1.11 20.33
C THR A 259 -8.43 -0.36 20.08
N LEU A 260 -8.19 -0.85 18.87
CA LEU A 260 -8.56 -2.22 18.51
C LEU A 260 -7.45 -3.24 18.80
N PHE A 261 -6.19 -2.88 18.66
CA PHE A 261 -5.09 -3.86 18.65
C PHE A 261 -4.03 -3.64 19.72
N SER A 262 -3.25 -2.56 19.70
CA SER A 262 -2.13 -2.40 20.63
C SER A 262 -2.56 -2.07 22.06
N LYS A 263 -3.81 -1.60 22.27
CA LYS A 263 -4.37 -1.23 23.58
C LYS A 263 -3.54 -0.18 24.34
N GLU A 264 -2.71 0.57 23.64
CA GLU A 264 -1.94 1.67 24.23
C GLU A 264 -2.85 2.86 24.57
N PRO A 265 -2.46 3.69 25.54
CA PRO A 265 -3.21 4.91 25.87
C PRO A 265 -3.35 5.84 24.65
N ILE A 266 -4.55 6.38 24.47
CA ILE A 266 -4.82 7.37 23.43
C ILE A 266 -4.31 8.73 23.88
N GLU A 267 -3.48 9.36 23.06
CA GLU A 267 -2.98 10.71 23.25
C GLU A 267 -3.60 11.66 22.22
N PHE A 268 -3.55 12.95 22.45
CA PHE A 268 -4.10 13.95 21.50
C PHE A 268 -3.52 13.80 20.08
N LYS A 269 -2.22 13.49 19.95
CA LYS A 269 -1.58 13.27 18.65
C LYS A 269 -2.21 12.12 17.85
N ASP A 270 -2.86 11.15 18.52
CA ASP A 270 -3.55 10.03 17.88
C ASP A 270 -4.90 10.45 17.26
N LEU A 271 -5.36 11.66 17.60
CA LEU A 271 -6.57 12.31 17.09
C LEU A 271 -6.24 13.40 16.04
N CYS A 272 -5.01 13.43 15.54
CA CYS A 272 -4.56 14.38 14.53
C CYS A 272 -4.38 13.68 13.18
N GLU A 273 -5.28 13.97 12.24
CA GLU A 273 -5.24 13.40 10.89
C GLU A 273 -4.36 14.27 9.97
N THR A 274 -3.41 13.66 9.29
CA THR A 274 -2.57 14.36 8.31
C THR A 274 -3.17 14.24 6.92
N PHE A 275 -3.48 15.39 6.31
CA PHE A 275 -3.90 15.47 4.91
C PHE A 275 -2.79 16.08 4.07
N SER A 276 -2.57 15.49 2.89
CA SER A 276 -1.56 15.93 1.93
C SER A 276 -2.12 15.89 0.52
N VAL A 277 -1.91 16.96 -0.24
CA VAL A 277 -2.37 17.09 -1.63
C VAL A 277 -1.28 17.66 -2.52
N LYS A 278 -1.39 17.45 -3.83
CA LYS A 278 -0.45 18.00 -4.81
C LYS A 278 -0.62 19.51 -5.03
N THR A 279 -1.81 20.02 -4.85
CA THR A 279 -2.19 21.42 -5.11
C THR A 279 -2.24 22.23 -3.82
N ALA A 280 -3.43 22.42 -3.24
CA ALA A 280 -3.61 23.12 -2.00
C ALA A 280 -4.85 22.60 -1.24
N LEU A 281 -4.78 22.64 0.09
CA LEU A 281 -5.87 22.41 1.03
C LEU A 281 -6.47 23.76 1.46
N TYR A 282 -7.77 23.73 1.67
CA TYR A 282 -8.54 24.84 2.20
C TYR A 282 -9.54 24.35 3.25
N LEU A 283 -9.85 25.18 4.21
CA LEU A 283 -11.03 25.03 5.08
C LEU A 283 -12.12 25.96 4.59
N ASP A 284 -13.27 25.43 4.24
CA ASP A 284 -14.48 26.21 3.98
C ASP A 284 -15.20 26.45 5.31
N MET A 285 -15.02 27.66 5.85
CA MET A 285 -15.46 28.03 7.18
C MET A 285 -16.95 28.40 7.25
N ASN A 286 -17.65 28.42 6.14
CA ASN A 286 -19.07 28.78 6.13
C ASN A 286 -19.90 27.74 6.90
N GLU A 287 -20.38 28.10 8.10
CA GLU A 287 -21.23 27.22 8.93
C GLU A 287 -22.64 27.07 8.39
N LYS A 288 -23.12 28.09 7.73
CA LYS A 288 -24.39 28.08 7.02
C LYS A 288 -24.14 27.82 5.56
N LEU A 289 -23.60 26.64 5.23
CA LEU A 289 -23.58 26.26 3.82
C LEU A 289 -25.00 26.43 3.30
N PRO A 290 -25.33 27.52 2.55
CA PRO A 290 -26.56 27.51 1.79
C PRO A 290 -26.47 26.25 0.95
N ASP A 291 -27.60 25.65 0.61
CA ASP A 291 -27.61 24.47 -0.26
C ASP A 291 -27.14 24.92 -1.66
N VAL A 292 -25.79 25.09 -1.78
CA VAL A 292 -25.13 25.47 -3.03
C VAL A 292 -25.14 24.31 -4.01
N SER A 293 -25.40 23.09 -3.56
CA SER A 293 -25.45 21.89 -4.38
C SER A 293 -26.44 22.02 -5.55
N LYS A 294 -27.52 22.71 -5.34
CA LYS A 294 -28.48 23.01 -6.42
C LYS A 294 -27.93 23.94 -7.49
N TYR A 295 -27.12 24.94 -7.10
CA TYR A 295 -26.49 25.86 -8.03
C TYR A 295 -25.32 25.19 -8.75
N GLU A 296 -24.55 24.36 -8.08
CA GLU A 296 -23.49 23.54 -8.69
C GLU A 296 -24.07 22.56 -9.71
N ALA A 297 -25.16 21.87 -9.39
CA ALA A 297 -25.84 20.97 -10.31
C ALA A 297 -26.45 21.73 -11.52
N GLU A 298 -26.95 22.94 -11.33
CA GLU A 298 -27.46 23.77 -12.41
C GLU A 298 -26.35 24.32 -13.29
N PHE A 299 -25.21 24.66 -12.70
CA PHE A 299 -24.00 25.05 -13.43
C PHE A 299 -23.52 23.92 -14.33
N GLU A 300 -23.34 22.70 -13.81
CA GLU A 300 -22.93 21.54 -14.57
C GLU A 300 -23.90 21.21 -15.71
N LYS A 301 -25.20 21.33 -15.45
CA LYS A 301 -26.24 21.13 -16.46
C LYS A 301 -26.19 22.19 -17.57
N THR A 302 -25.86 23.42 -17.21
CA THR A 302 -25.71 24.54 -18.15
C THR A 302 -24.45 24.35 -19.00
N GLU A 303 -23.34 23.98 -18.40
CA GLU A 303 -22.10 23.63 -19.11
C GLU A 303 -22.33 22.49 -20.11
N ASN A 304 -23.06 21.45 -19.73
CA ASN A 304 -23.40 20.34 -20.62
C ASN A 304 -24.32 20.75 -21.78
N LYS A 305 -25.22 21.73 -21.58
CA LYS A 305 -26.04 22.29 -22.67
C LYS A 305 -25.19 23.10 -23.65
N TYR A 306 -24.26 23.89 -23.14
CA TYR A 306 -23.34 24.68 -23.95
C TYR A 306 -22.41 23.78 -24.79
N LYS A 307 -21.79 22.77 -24.20
CA LYS A 307 -20.97 21.77 -24.92
C LYS A 307 -21.74 21.05 -26.05
N LYS A 308 -23.05 20.94 -25.92
CA LYS A 308 -23.96 20.37 -26.94
C LYS A 308 -24.46 21.40 -27.97
N GLY A 309 -23.94 22.62 -27.96
CA GLY A 309 -24.33 23.69 -28.87
C GLY A 309 -25.76 24.21 -28.69
N LYS A 310 -26.35 24.02 -27.50
CA LYS A 310 -27.76 24.44 -27.21
C LYS A 310 -27.87 25.81 -26.58
N LEU A 311 -26.75 26.48 -26.32
CA LEU A 311 -26.67 27.82 -25.74
C LEU A 311 -25.69 28.67 -26.55
N SER A 312 -25.95 29.95 -26.71
CA SER A 312 -24.97 30.91 -27.23
C SER A 312 -23.92 31.27 -26.17
N ASP A 313 -22.76 31.77 -26.63
CA ASP A 313 -21.67 32.16 -25.73
C ASP A 313 -22.14 33.20 -24.69
N THR A 314 -22.82 34.25 -25.14
CA THR A 314 -23.33 35.31 -24.28
C THR A 314 -24.36 34.83 -23.27
N THR A 315 -25.24 33.89 -23.65
CA THR A 315 -26.23 33.30 -22.73
C THR A 315 -25.56 32.39 -21.71
N PHE A 316 -24.57 31.62 -22.15
CA PHE A 316 -23.77 30.75 -21.27
C PHE A 316 -22.99 31.56 -20.23
N GLU A 317 -22.28 32.59 -20.66
CA GLU A 317 -21.51 33.49 -19.78
C GLU A 317 -22.39 34.17 -18.74
N SER A 318 -23.56 34.68 -19.15
CA SER A 318 -24.51 35.33 -18.24
C SER A 318 -25.04 34.39 -17.16
N ILE A 319 -25.51 33.18 -17.54
CA ILE A 319 -26.06 32.19 -16.58
C ILE A 319 -24.95 31.68 -15.67
N CYS A 320 -23.76 31.37 -16.22
CA CYS A 320 -22.65 30.88 -15.43
C CYS A 320 -22.08 31.94 -14.48
N GLY A 321 -22.08 33.23 -14.87
CA GLY A 321 -21.72 34.34 -14.00
C GLY A 321 -22.64 34.41 -12.76
N GLU A 322 -23.96 34.46 -12.97
CA GLU A 322 -24.93 34.50 -11.86
C GLU A 322 -24.84 33.27 -10.95
N LEU A 323 -24.64 32.08 -11.52
CA LEU A 323 -24.48 30.84 -10.73
C LEU A 323 -23.19 30.83 -9.94
N ASN A 324 -22.09 31.28 -10.54
CA ASN A 324 -20.80 31.38 -9.86
C ASN A 324 -20.84 32.35 -8.68
N ASP A 325 -21.50 33.50 -8.82
CA ASP A 325 -21.69 34.46 -7.73
C ASP A 325 -22.42 33.81 -6.56
N LYS A 326 -23.53 33.11 -6.86
CA LYS A 326 -24.33 32.39 -5.83
C LYS A 326 -23.55 31.24 -5.19
N ILE A 327 -22.75 30.53 -5.94
CA ILE A 327 -21.86 29.47 -5.42
C ILE A 327 -20.78 30.09 -4.53
N ALA A 328 -20.16 31.19 -4.97
CA ALA A 328 -19.10 31.88 -4.23
C ALA A 328 -19.60 32.47 -2.90
N GLU A 329 -20.81 33.05 -2.87
CA GLU A 329 -21.43 33.55 -1.63
C GLU A 329 -21.69 32.45 -0.59
N GLY A 330 -21.75 31.20 -1.01
CA GLY A 330 -21.93 30.02 -0.16
C GLY A 330 -20.67 29.48 0.47
N HIS A 331 -19.47 30.00 0.14
CA HIS A 331 -18.18 29.48 0.58
C HIS A 331 -17.34 30.55 1.25
N ASP A 332 -16.54 30.14 2.24
CA ASP A 332 -15.51 30.96 2.90
C ASP A 332 -14.22 30.15 2.99
N TYR A 333 -13.44 30.16 1.90
CA TYR A 333 -12.24 29.33 1.75
C TYR A 333 -11.01 29.96 2.43
N HIS A 334 -10.55 29.34 3.50
CA HIS A 334 -9.30 29.67 4.16
C HIS A 334 -8.18 28.77 3.63
N PHE A 335 -7.15 29.38 3.05
CA PHE A 335 -5.99 28.65 2.52
C PHE A 335 -5.12 28.06 3.63
N ILE A 336 -4.77 26.78 3.52
CA ILE A 336 -3.91 26.08 4.48
C ILE A 336 -2.52 25.79 3.89
N GLY A 337 -2.45 25.23 2.68
CA GLY A 337 -1.20 24.79 2.05
C GLY A 337 -1.34 23.40 1.46
N LYS A 338 -0.20 22.73 1.23
CA LYS A 338 -0.22 21.37 0.62
C LYS A 338 -0.34 20.24 1.63
N VAL A 339 0.01 20.50 2.88
CA VAL A 339 -0.01 19.53 3.98
C VAL A 339 -0.52 20.26 5.23
N GLY A 340 -1.37 19.58 5.99
CA GLY A 340 -1.85 20.08 7.29
C GLY A 340 -2.26 18.92 8.19
N GLN A 341 -2.27 19.18 9.50
CA GLN A 341 -2.83 18.28 10.50
C GLN A 341 -4.15 18.85 11.00
N PHE A 342 -5.18 18.02 11.02
CA PHE A 342 -6.53 18.42 11.36
C PHE A 342 -7.15 17.43 12.33
N THR A 343 -8.07 17.95 13.13
CA THR A 343 -8.88 17.14 14.05
C THR A 343 -10.38 17.39 13.73
N PRO A 344 -11.21 16.33 13.67
CA PRO A 344 -12.63 16.50 13.43
C PRO A 344 -13.29 17.18 14.61
N ILE A 345 -14.16 18.18 14.35
CA ILE A 345 -14.80 19.03 15.36
C ILE A 345 -16.32 18.87 15.28
N LYS A 346 -16.96 18.85 16.44
CA LYS A 346 -18.42 18.80 16.55
C LYS A 346 -19.07 19.98 15.80
N PRO A 347 -20.22 19.76 15.16
CA PRO A 347 -20.99 20.83 14.52
C PRO A 347 -21.25 22.00 15.48
N GLY A 348 -21.12 23.23 14.99
CA GLY A 348 -21.32 24.46 15.78
C GLY A 348 -20.20 24.80 16.76
N LYS A 349 -19.07 24.09 16.70
CA LYS A 349 -17.87 24.33 17.53
C LYS A 349 -16.71 24.91 16.72
N GLY A 350 -17.01 25.54 15.58
CA GLY A 350 -16.04 26.06 14.64
C GLY A 350 -15.60 25.01 13.62
N GLY A 351 -14.44 25.22 13.01
CA GLY A 351 -13.92 24.38 11.95
C GLY A 351 -14.64 24.56 10.62
N GLY A 352 -14.16 23.90 9.57
CA GLY A 352 -14.67 24.00 8.21
C GLY A 352 -14.74 22.65 7.50
N LEU A 353 -15.29 22.66 6.28
CA LEU A 353 -15.18 21.52 5.38
C LEU A 353 -13.77 21.51 4.81
N LEU A 354 -13.07 20.38 4.90
CA LEU A 354 -11.72 20.26 4.37
C LEU A 354 -11.77 19.99 2.87
N MET A 355 -11.29 20.96 2.09
CA MET A 355 -11.36 20.97 0.64
C MET A 355 -9.97 20.91 0.02
N ARG A 356 -9.88 20.31 -1.15
CA ARG A 356 -8.69 20.33 -2.02
C ARG A 356 -8.99 21.04 -3.32
N GLN A 357 -8.08 21.87 -3.78
CA GLN A 357 -8.18 22.52 -5.09
C GLN A 357 -7.74 21.57 -6.22
N GLN A 358 -8.47 21.60 -7.33
CA GLN A 358 -8.12 20.92 -8.57
C GLN A 358 -8.52 21.79 -9.77
N GLY A 359 -7.55 22.46 -10.39
CA GLY A 359 -7.80 23.55 -11.31
C GLY A 359 -8.50 24.69 -10.59
N ASP A 360 -9.59 25.19 -11.14
CA ASP A 360 -10.40 26.25 -10.57
C ASP A 360 -11.54 25.75 -9.65
N LYS A 361 -11.58 24.44 -9.39
CA LYS A 361 -12.65 23.81 -8.59
C LYS A 361 -12.13 23.30 -7.25
N TYR A 362 -13.03 23.26 -6.28
CA TYR A 362 -12.78 22.71 -4.94
C TYR A 362 -13.58 21.42 -4.75
N TYR A 363 -12.93 20.43 -4.17
CA TYR A 363 -13.52 19.12 -3.86
C TYR A 363 -13.20 18.76 -2.41
N ALA A 364 -14.07 18.01 -1.77
CA ALA A 364 -13.77 17.48 -0.44
C ALA A 364 -12.42 16.71 -0.47
N ALA A 365 -11.59 16.91 0.52
CA ALA A 365 -10.39 16.10 0.68
C ALA A 365 -10.78 14.64 0.92
N ALA A 366 -9.91 13.71 0.49
CA ALA A 366 -10.21 12.28 0.63
C ALA A 366 -10.43 11.92 2.10
N ASN A 367 -11.52 11.22 2.40
CA ASN A 367 -11.94 10.77 3.75
C ASN A 367 -12.33 11.90 4.73
N SER A 368 -12.54 13.14 4.26
CA SER A 368 -12.97 14.25 5.13
C SER A 368 -14.48 14.49 5.12
N THR A 369 -15.20 13.88 4.18
CA THR A 369 -16.62 14.14 3.93
C THR A 369 -17.51 13.75 5.13
N GLY A 370 -18.46 14.60 5.46
CA GLY A 370 -19.42 14.38 6.54
C GLY A 370 -18.98 14.93 7.90
N TYR A 371 -17.79 15.52 7.97
CA TYR A 371 -17.23 16.09 9.20
C TYR A 371 -16.74 17.51 8.98
N ARG A 372 -16.70 18.28 10.06
CA ARG A 372 -16.01 19.57 10.09
C ARG A 372 -14.64 19.39 10.70
N TRP A 373 -13.68 20.16 10.22
CA TRP A 373 -12.26 19.99 10.56
C TRP A 373 -11.71 21.31 11.07
N LEU A 374 -10.80 21.22 12.02
CA LEU A 374 -10.02 22.36 12.50
C LEU A 374 -8.55 21.95 12.54
N GLU A 375 -7.66 22.90 12.32
CA GLU A 375 -6.22 22.65 12.45
C GLU A 375 -5.91 22.17 13.87
N SER A 376 -5.16 21.07 13.98
CA SER A 376 -4.94 20.38 15.26
C SER A 376 -4.28 21.29 16.31
N GLU A 377 -3.44 22.23 15.89
CA GLU A 377 -2.84 23.24 16.77
C GLU A 377 -3.89 24.12 17.47
N MET A 378 -4.97 24.44 16.77
CA MET A 378 -6.06 25.22 17.36
C MET A 378 -6.90 24.41 18.34
N VAL A 379 -7.00 23.09 18.11
CA VAL A 379 -7.76 22.16 18.98
C VAL A 379 -6.99 21.85 20.26
N SER A 380 -5.66 21.80 20.21
CA SER A 380 -4.80 21.54 21.37
C SER A 380 -4.81 22.67 22.41
N ALA A 381 -5.42 23.81 22.11
CA ALA A 381 -5.58 24.89 23.09
C ALA A 381 -6.47 24.43 24.26
N PRO A 382 -6.17 24.83 25.52
CA PRO A 382 -6.92 24.40 26.69
C PRO A 382 -8.43 24.63 26.56
N GLY A 383 -9.22 23.58 26.81
CA GLY A 383 -10.69 23.61 26.75
C GLY A 383 -11.28 23.33 25.37
N ASN A 384 -10.49 23.13 24.33
CA ASN A 384 -10.99 22.83 23.00
C ASN A 384 -11.05 21.32 22.68
N GLU A 385 -10.30 20.49 23.39
CA GLU A 385 -10.31 19.05 23.18
C GLU A 385 -11.68 18.38 23.38
N GLU A 386 -12.51 18.94 24.28
CA GLU A 386 -13.90 18.48 24.48
C GLU A 386 -14.79 18.66 23.25
N ASN A 387 -14.38 19.50 22.30
CA ASN A 387 -15.10 19.78 21.06
C ASN A 387 -14.79 18.79 19.94
N ILE A 388 -13.87 17.85 20.16
CA ILE A 388 -13.51 16.82 19.18
C ILE A 388 -14.73 15.95 18.86
N ASP A 389 -14.99 15.73 17.57
CA ASP A 389 -16.03 14.82 17.12
C ASP A 389 -15.54 13.37 17.11
N MET A 390 -15.69 12.71 18.25
CA MET A 390 -15.30 11.31 18.42
C MET A 390 -16.13 10.34 17.57
N SER A 391 -17.22 10.78 16.93
CA SER A 391 -17.98 9.91 16.04
C SER A 391 -17.20 9.52 14.80
N PHE A 392 -16.28 10.38 14.33
CA PHE A 392 -15.39 10.09 13.23
C PHE A 392 -14.55 8.83 13.52
N TYR A 393 -13.90 8.78 14.65
CA TYR A 393 -13.03 7.66 15.05
C TYR A 393 -13.84 6.40 15.37
N ARG A 394 -15.00 6.54 16.04
CA ARG A 394 -15.91 5.39 16.26
C ARG A 394 -16.38 4.78 14.96
N ASN A 395 -16.79 5.58 13.99
CA ASN A 395 -17.19 5.09 12.68
C ASN A 395 -16.05 4.38 11.95
N MET A 396 -14.80 4.79 12.16
CA MET A 396 -13.65 4.10 11.59
C MET A 396 -13.38 2.76 12.29
N THR A 397 -13.46 2.71 13.63
CA THR A 397 -13.32 1.44 14.37
C THR A 397 -14.40 0.44 13.99
N ASP A 398 -15.67 0.88 13.93
CA ASP A 398 -16.81 0.02 13.55
C ASP A 398 -16.63 -0.55 12.13
N LYS A 399 -16.16 0.26 11.19
CA LYS A 399 -15.84 -0.21 9.83
C LYS A 399 -14.73 -1.26 9.84
N MET A 400 -13.68 -1.08 10.64
CA MET A 400 -12.60 -2.05 10.74
C MET A 400 -13.05 -3.37 11.35
N ILE A 401 -13.84 -3.31 12.41
CA ILE A 401 -14.45 -4.49 13.00
C ILE A 401 -15.29 -5.24 11.95
N ALA A 402 -16.15 -4.53 11.23
CA ALA A 402 -17.00 -5.11 10.20
C ALA A 402 -16.18 -5.73 9.03
N GLU A 403 -15.08 -5.09 8.62
CA GLU A 403 -14.22 -5.63 7.57
C GLU A 403 -13.54 -6.94 7.98
N ILE A 404 -12.98 -7.00 9.19
CA ILE A 404 -12.31 -8.21 9.70
C ILE A 404 -13.33 -9.32 9.95
N SER A 405 -14.51 -8.97 10.48
CA SER A 405 -15.58 -9.93 10.79
C SER A 405 -16.12 -10.67 9.56
N LYS A 406 -15.85 -10.18 8.35
CA LYS A 406 -16.15 -10.93 7.11
C LYS A 406 -15.36 -12.23 7.00
N TYR A 407 -14.22 -12.31 7.66
CA TYR A 407 -13.25 -13.41 7.51
C TYR A 407 -13.05 -14.26 8.77
N GLY A 408 -13.63 -13.84 9.92
CA GLY A 408 -13.50 -14.57 11.18
C GLY A 408 -14.08 -13.78 12.34
N ASP A 409 -14.04 -14.38 13.52
CA ASP A 409 -14.45 -13.71 14.76
C ASP A 409 -13.46 -12.59 15.11
N PHE A 410 -13.97 -11.35 15.22
CA PHE A 410 -13.13 -10.19 15.48
C PHE A 410 -12.53 -10.20 16.87
N GLU A 411 -13.31 -10.56 17.90
CA GLU A 411 -12.85 -10.52 19.30
C GLU A 411 -11.69 -11.50 19.51
N TRP A 412 -11.82 -12.72 18.96
CA TRP A 412 -10.73 -13.66 18.94
C TRP A 412 -9.54 -13.15 18.12
N PHE A 413 -9.79 -12.61 16.93
CA PHE A 413 -8.69 -12.12 16.10
C PHE A 413 -7.89 -11.02 16.80
N ALA A 414 -8.55 -10.07 17.45
CA ALA A 414 -7.92 -8.95 18.15
C ALA A 414 -7.39 -9.32 19.57
N SER A 415 -7.64 -10.54 20.05
CA SER A 415 -7.18 -11.02 21.35
C SER A 415 -5.72 -11.46 21.33
N ASP A 416 -5.20 -11.79 22.52
CA ASP A 416 -3.88 -12.39 22.68
C ASP A 416 -3.87 -13.91 22.50
N ASP A 417 -5.04 -14.52 22.29
CA ASP A 417 -5.15 -15.95 22.03
C ASP A 417 -4.38 -16.35 20.77
N PRO A 418 -3.80 -17.55 20.75
CA PRO A 418 -3.08 -18.03 19.57
C PRO A 418 -4.04 -18.24 18.39
N TYR A 419 -3.44 -18.37 17.20
CA TYR A 419 -4.19 -18.73 16.00
C TYR A 419 -4.92 -20.06 16.15
N ILE A 420 -6.21 -20.07 15.84
CA ILE A 420 -7.09 -21.24 15.88
C ILE A 420 -7.80 -21.33 14.51
N PRO A 421 -7.50 -22.35 13.67
CA PRO A 421 -8.06 -22.45 12.31
C PRO A 421 -9.61 -22.45 12.26
N GLU A 422 -10.27 -22.99 13.26
CA GLU A 422 -11.73 -23.06 13.34
C GLU A 422 -12.39 -21.68 13.47
N GLN A 423 -11.69 -20.70 14.02
CA GLN A 423 -12.16 -19.32 14.18
C GLN A 423 -12.07 -18.49 12.89
N THR A 424 -11.46 -19.03 11.84
CA THR A 424 -11.32 -18.36 10.53
C THR A 424 -12.49 -18.62 9.58
N LYS A 425 -13.51 -19.34 10.02
CA LYS A 425 -14.72 -19.50 9.20
C LYS A 425 -15.53 -18.21 9.24
N PRO A 426 -16.02 -17.73 8.10
CA PRO A 426 -16.91 -16.57 8.10
C PRO A 426 -18.07 -16.82 9.05
N HIS A 427 -18.26 -15.94 10.00
CA HIS A 427 -19.49 -15.92 10.77
C HIS A 427 -20.62 -15.47 9.85
N MET A 428 -21.35 -16.44 9.28
CA MET A 428 -22.56 -16.14 8.52
C MET A 428 -23.57 -15.54 9.51
N PRO A 429 -24.03 -14.30 9.32
CA PRO A 429 -25.07 -13.76 10.17
C PRO A 429 -26.30 -14.67 10.11
N ASP A 430 -26.94 -14.93 11.23
CA ASP A 430 -28.10 -15.84 11.36
C ASP A 430 -29.28 -15.54 10.42
N PHE A 431 -29.33 -14.34 9.83
CA PHE A 431 -30.38 -13.99 8.85
C PHE A 431 -30.22 -14.69 7.48
N MET A 432 -29.12 -15.35 7.18
CA MET A 432 -28.99 -16.20 5.99
C MET A 432 -29.50 -17.63 6.21
N ASN A 433 -29.86 -17.99 7.42
CA ASN A 433 -30.48 -19.29 7.76
C ASN A 433 -32.01 -19.20 7.86
N ILE A 434 -32.63 -18.19 7.25
CA ILE A 434 -34.10 -18.18 7.13
C ILE A 434 -34.44 -19.32 6.16
N PRO A 435 -35.22 -20.35 6.58
CA PRO A 435 -35.71 -21.35 5.66
C PRO A 435 -36.50 -20.64 4.57
N VAL A 436 -36.14 -20.86 3.33
CA VAL A 436 -36.98 -20.45 2.21
C VAL A 436 -38.24 -21.32 2.29
N ASP A 437 -39.29 -20.78 2.89
CA ASP A 437 -40.62 -21.38 2.80
C ASP A 437 -40.93 -21.56 1.31
N SER A 438 -41.27 -22.79 0.97
CA SER A 438 -41.70 -23.16 -0.39
C SER A 438 -42.80 -22.20 -0.87
N PRO A 439 -42.75 -21.73 -2.12
CA PRO A 439 -43.78 -20.84 -2.63
C PRO A 439 -45.13 -21.54 -2.57
N GLU A 440 -46.05 -21.02 -1.75
CA GLU A 440 -47.44 -21.34 -1.84
C GLU A 440 -47.92 -20.92 -3.25
N GLU A 441 -48.48 -21.92 -3.98
CA GLU A 441 -49.13 -21.70 -5.26
C GLU A 441 -50.25 -20.67 -5.10
N VAL A 442 -50.07 -19.50 -5.68
CA VAL A 442 -51.15 -18.49 -5.80
C VAL A 442 -52.02 -18.92 -6.99
N PRO A 443 -53.31 -19.26 -6.80
CA PRO A 443 -54.15 -19.58 -7.93
C PRO A 443 -54.45 -18.33 -8.75
N PHE A 444 -54.16 -18.41 -10.03
CA PHE A 444 -54.62 -17.43 -11.01
C PHE A 444 -56.15 -17.38 -11.04
N VAL A 445 -56.71 -16.18 -10.82
CA VAL A 445 -58.09 -15.79 -11.25
C VAL A 445 -57.95 -14.61 -12.21
#